data_d2fb9b76b7a5850b54c0ba72dd91c580
#
_entry.id   d2fb9b76b7a5850b54c0ba72dd91c580
#
_cell.length_a   1.000
_cell.length_b   1.000
_cell.length_c   1.000
_cell.angle_alpha   90.00
_cell.angle_beta   90.00
_cell.angle_gamma   90.00
#
_symmetry.space_group_name_H-M   'P 1'
#
loop_
_entity.id
_entity.type
_entity.pdbx_description
1 polymer ?
#
loop_
_entity_poly.entity_id
_entity_poly.type
_entity_poly.pdbx_seq_one_letter_code
_entity_poly.pdbx_strand_id
1 'polypeptide(L)'
;MKFLVDAQLPPGLCVGLASRGHDAVHVADVLAGETPDTQVAAYALREGRVLITKDDDFARHHGDGLVILWLRIGNASNRALAAWLEERWPGIEAALADSETLVEVR
;
A
#
# COMPACT_ATOMS: atom_id res chain seq x y z
N MET A 1 -2.83 12.09 0.08
CA MET A 1 -3.03 10.91 0.95
C MET A 1 -1.71 10.46 1.54
N LYS A 2 -1.79 9.65 2.58
CA LYS A 2 -0.61 9.06 3.23
C LYS A 2 -0.63 7.56 2.99
N PHE A 3 0.52 7.01 2.59
CA PHE A 3 0.65 5.58 2.29
C PHE A 3 1.79 4.95 3.09
N LEU A 4 1.61 3.68 3.40
CA LEU A 4 2.67 2.82 3.93
C LEU A 4 2.87 1.68 2.93
N VAL A 5 4.08 1.57 2.37
CA VAL A 5 4.41 0.55 1.37
C VAL A 5 5.03 -0.65 2.07
N ASP A 6 4.42 -1.83 1.88
CA ASP A 6 4.84 -3.07 2.54
C ASP A 6 6.24 -3.49 2.10
N ALA A 7 6.91 -4.25 2.98
CA ALA A 7 8.30 -4.68 2.81
C ALA A 7 8.55 -5.46 1.51
N GLN A 8 7.56 -6.21 1.03
CA GLN A 8 7.70 -7.00 -0.19
C GLN A 8 7.66 -6.18 -1.48
N LEU A 9 7.24 -4.92 -1.38
CA LEU A 9 7.17 -4.02 -2.52
C LEU A 9 8.42 -3.17 -2.61
N PRO A 10 8.81 -2.74 -3.82
CA PRO A 10 10.03 -1.96 -3.98
C PRO A 10 9.92 -0.56 -3.36
N PRO A 11 10.99 -0.08 -2.71
CA PRO A 11 11.00 1.29 -2.17
C PRO A 11 10.75 2.38 -3.22
N GLY A 12 11.04 2.10 -4.49
CA GLY A 12 10.78 3.04 -5.59
C GLY A 12 9.32 3.43 -5.74
N LEU A 13 8.38 2.61 -5.23
CA LEU A 13 6.97 2.99 -5.21
C LEU A 13 6.73 4.28 -4.42
N CYS A 14 7.48 4.48 -3.35
CA CYS A 14 7.35 5.71 -2.55
C CYS A 14 7.69 6.95 -3.38
N VAL A 15 8.71 6.85 -4.23
CA VAL A 15 9.10 7.95 -5.13
C VAL A 15 7.97 8.27 -6.09
N GLY A 16 7.38 7.24 -6.70
CA GLY A 16 6.25 7.40 -7.61
C GLY A 16 5.03 8.04 -6.95
N LEU A 17 4.71 7.62 -5.73
CA LEU A 17 3.60 8.19 -4.98
C LEU A 17 3.88 9.63 -4.56
N ALA A 18 5.11 9.93 -4.15
CA ALA A 18 5.50 11.29 -3.80
C ALA A 18 5.40 12.23 -5.00
N SER A 19 5.73 11.76 -6.19
CA SER A 19 5.62 12.56 -7.42
C SER A 19 4.16 12.91 -7.75
N ARG A 20 3.21 12.17 -7.20
CA ARG A 20 1.77 12.43 -7.32
C ARG A 20 1.22 13.30 -6.18
N GLY A 21 2.10 13.80 -5.31
CA GLY A 21 1.71 14.66 -4.18
C GLY A 21 1.31 13.92 -2.91
N HIS A 22 1.59 12.62 -2.82
CA HIS A 22 1.25 11.82 -1.64
C HIS A 22 2.45 11.68 -0.70
N ASP A 23 2.16 11.50 0.60
CA ASP A 23 3.16 11.17 1.60
C ASP A 23 3.27 9.64 1.66
N ALA A 24 4.38 9.09 1.23
CA ALA A 24 4.59 7.65 1.19
C ALA A 24 5.88 7.27 1.89
N VAL A 25 5.79 6.28 2.78
CA VAL A 25 6.95 5.69 3.45
C VAL A 25 6.97 4.19 3.23
N HIS A 26 8.15 3.61 3.22
CA HIS A 26 8.32 2.16 3.11
C HIS A 26 8.47 1.57 4.50
N VAL A 27 7.89 0.38 4.72
CA VAL A 27 7.96 -0.31 6.02
C VAL A 27 9.40 -0.42 6.53
N ALA A 28 10.37 -0.72 5.64
CA ALA A 28 11.76 -0.88 6.01
C ALA A 28 12.40 0.41 6.58
N ASP A 29 11.82 1.56 6.29
CA ASP A 29 12.36 2.85 6.75
C ASP A 29 11.79 3.27 8.11
N VAL A 30 10.71 2.66 8.56
CA VAL A 30 10.00 3.09 9.77
C VAL A 30 9.85 2.00 10.81
N LEU A 31 10.03 0.74 10.44
CA LEU A 31 9.89 -0.42 11.33
C LEU A 31 11.08 -1.36 11.15
N ALA A 32 11.32 -2.20 12.15
CA ALA A 32 12.38 -3.21 12.07
C ALA A 32 12.06 -4.24 10.98
N GLY A 33 13.12 -4.86 10.40
CA GLY A 33 13.00 -5.73 9.23
C GLY A 33 12.08 -6.92 9.36
N GLU A 34 11.93 -7.49 10.56
CA GLU A 34 11.08 -8.65 10.81
C GLU A 34 9.86 -8.28 11.65
N THR A 35 9.30 -7.11 11.42
CA THR A 35 8.13 -6.64 12.16
C THR A 35 6.89 -7.46 11.79
N PRO A 36 6.17 -8.02 12.78
CA PRO A 36 4.95 -8.77 12.50
C PRO A 36 3.88 -7.92 11.83
N ASP A 37 3.01 -8.56 11.04
CA ASP A 37 1.92 -7.91 10.33
C ASP A 37 1.01 -7.08 11.23
N THR A 38 0.76 -7.56 12.46
CA THR A 38 -0.06 -6.84 13.42
C THR A 38 0.54 -5.49 13.80
N GLN A 39 1.87 -5.39 13.87
CA GLN A 39 2.54 -4.14 14.18
C GLN A 39 2.59 -3.21 12.95
N VAL A 40 2.72 -3.78 11.76
CA VAL A 40 2.63 -3.02 10.51
C VAL A 40 1.25 -2.37 10.40
N ALA A 41 0.19 -3.16 10.62
CA ALA A 41 -1.18 -2.66 10.61
C ALA A 41 -1.41 -1.58 11.66
N ALA A 42 -0.90 -1.78 12.88
CA ALA A 42 -1.02 -0.81 13.96
C ALA A 42 -0.33 0.52 13.62
N TYR A 43 0.84 0.44 13.00
CA TYR A 43 1.56 1.63 12.55
C TYR A 43 0.73 2.40 11.50
N ALA A 44 0.21 1.70 10.50
CA ALA A 44 -0.61 2.32 9.45
C ALA A 44 -1.83 3.03 10.05
N LEU A 45 -2.53 2.37 10.99
CA LEU A 45 -3.67 2.96 11.68
C LEU A 45 -3.29 4.20 12.46
N ARG A 46 -2.23 4.12 13.27
CA ARG A 46 -1.79 5.22 14.12
C ARG A 46 -1.41 6.43 13.30
N GLU A 47 -0.74 6.21 12.16
CA GLU A 47 -0.25 7.28 11.29
C GLU A 47 -1.28 7.74 10.25
N GLY A 48 -2.44 7.10 10.20
CA GLY A 48 -3.47 7.42 9.22
C GLY A 48 -3.03 7.12 7.78
N ARG A 49 -2.31 6.02 7.58
CA ARG A 49 -1.77 5.64 6.28
C ARG A 49 -2.55 4.49 5.65
N VAL A 50 -2.73 4.56 4.34
CA VAL A 50 -3.23 3.43 3.55
C VAL A 50 -2.09 2.44 3.39
N LEU A 51 -2.31 1.19 3.74
CA LEU A 51 -1.32 0.13 3.57
C LEU A 51 -1.40 -0.42 2.14
N ILE A 52 -0.29 -0.33 1.41
CA ILE A 52 -0.17 -0.94 0.08
C ILE A 52 0.59 -2.25 0.24
N THR A 53 -0.03 -3.36 -0.16
CA THR A 53 0.54 -4.69 0.02
C THR A 53 0.13 -5.64 -1.10
N LYS A 54 0.93 -6.68 -1.31
CA LYS A 54 0.59 -7.84 -2.13
C LYS A 54 0.11 -9.01 -1.29
N ASP A 55 0.20 -8.90 0.03
CA ASP A 55 -0.05 -10.00 0.96
C ASP A 55 -1.55 -10.09 1.28
N ASP A 56 -2.16 -11.25 1.01
CA ASP A 56 -3.57 -11.48 1.28
C ASP A 56 -3.89 -11.59 2.78
N ASP A 57 -2.90 -11.85 3.63
CA ASP A 57 -3.11 -11.89 5.08
C ASP A 57 -3.59 -10.54 5.60
N PHE A 58 -3.05 -9.45 5.09
CA PHE A 58 -3.55 -8.11 5.45
C PHE A 58 -4.99 -7.90 5.00
N ALA A 59 -5.34 -8.37 3.81
CA ALA A 59 -6.68 -8.22 3.28
C ALA A 59 -7.72 -8.93 4.16
N ARG A 60 -7.34 -10.02 4.82
CA ARG A 60 -8.22 -10.75 5.73
C ARG A 60 -8.47 -10.03 7.06
N HIS A 61 -7.62 -9.08 7.42
CA HIS A 61 -7.64 -8.41 8.71
C HIS A 61 -7.92 -6.91 8.60
N HIS A 62 -8.60 -6.49 7.53
CA HIS A 62 -8.80 -5.07 7.26
C HIS A 62 -9.91 -4.41 8.09
N GLY A 63 -10.59 -5.16 8.94
CA GLY A 63 -11.85 -4.72 9.56
C GLY A 63 -11.78 -3.61 10.61
N ASP A 64 -10.60 -3.21 11.10
CA ASP A 64 -10.45 -2.32 12.25
C ASP A 64 -10.14 -0.87 11.87
N GLY A 65 -10.70 -0.39 10.78
CA GLY A 65 -10.43 0.96 10.29
C GLY A 65 -9.19 1.08 9.44
N LEU A 66 -8.46 -0.01 9.23
CA LEU A 66 -7.30 -0.05 8.36
C LEU A 66 -7.75 0.00 6.90
N VAL A 67 -7.20 0.93 6.13
CA VAL A 67 -7.45 0.99 4.69
C VAL A 67 -6.33 0.26 3.98
N ILE A 68 -6.68 -0.71 3.16
CA ILE A 68 -5.72 -1.56 2.45
C ILE A 68 -5.90 -1.41 0.95
N LEU A 69 -4.79 -1.17 0.27
CA LEU A 69 -4.68 -1.23 -1.18
C LEU A 69 -3.96 -2.54 -1.50
N TRP A 70 -4.72 -3.53 -1.95
CA TRP A 70 -4.23 -4.88 -2.17
C TRP A 70 -3.93 -5.10 -3.64
N LEU A 71 -2.65 -5.22 -3.96
CA LEU A 71 -2.18 -5.39 -5.34
C LEU A 71 -2.16 -6.87 -5.71
N ARG A 72 -3.06 -7.26 -6.61
CA ARG A 72 -3.19 -8.63 -7.10
C ARG A 72 -2.33 -8.81 -8.36
N ILE A 73 -1.04 -8.57 -8.23
CA ILE A 73 -0.07 -8.75 -9.31
C ILE A 73 0.93 -9.83 -8.88
N GLY A 74 1.30 -10.70 -9.81
CA GLY A 74 2.33 -11.70 -9.59
C GLY A 74 3.73 -11.09 -9.61
N ASN A 75 4.75 -11.93 -9.81
CA ASN A 75 6.13 -11.46 -9.91
C ASN A 75 6.29 -10.56 -11.13
N ALA A 76 6.81 -9.38 -10.88
CA ALA A 76 7.02 -8.39 -11.91
C ALA A 76 8.27 -7.58 -11.58
N SER A 77 8.97 -7.09 -12.61
CA SER A 77 10.05 -6.13 -12.39
C SER A 77 9.49 -4.86 -11.77
N ASN A 78 10.37 -4.06 -11.16
CA ASN A 78 9.95 -2.78 -10.59
C ASN A 78 9.33 -1.87 -11.65
N ARG A 79 9.88 -1.91 -12.86
CA ARG A 79 9.37 -1.13 -13.99
C ARG A 79 7.98 -1.59 -14.42
N ALA A 80 7.77 -2.90 -14.52
CA ALA A 80 6.47 -3.46 -14.89
C ALA A 80 5.41 -3.15 -13.83
N LEU A 81 5.77 -3.23 -12.56
CA LEU A 81 4.88 -2.89 -11.46
C LEU A 81 4.46 -1.43 -11.50
N ALA A 82 5.42 -0.53 -11.75
CA ALA A 82 5.13 0.90 -11.85
C ALA A 82 4.17 1.21 -13.00
N ALA A 83 4.37 0.61 -14.17
CA ALA A 83 3.49 0.79 -15.32
C ALA A 83 2.09 0.22 -15.05
N TRP A 84 2.02 -0.94 -14.41
CA TRP A 84 0.77 -1.59 -14.06
C TRP A 84 -0.06 -0.73 -13.09
N LEU A 85 0.59 -0.15 -12.09
CA LEU A 85 -0.06 0.76 -11.14
C LEU A 85 -0.52 2.05 -11.81
N GLU A 86 0.30 2.62 -12.68
CA GLU A 86 -0.05 3.87 -13.35
C GLU A 86 -1.32 3.74 -14.17
N GLU A 87 -1.50 2.64 -14.89
CA GLU A 87 -2.72 2.38 -15.64
C GLU A 87 -3.95 2.30 -14.74
N ARG A 88 -3.81 1.83 -13.52
CA ARG A 88 -4.91 1.57 -12.57
C ARG A 88 -5.13 2.70 -11.58
N TRP A 89 -4.22 3.65 -11.57
CA TRP A 89 -4.21 4.70 -10.54
C TRP A 89 -5.50 5.54 -10.49
N PRO A 90 -6.09 5.96 -11.61
CA PRO A 90 -7.35 6.71 -11.55
C PRO A 90 -8.49 5.95 -10.85
N GLY A 91 -8.60 4.65 -11.10
CA GLY A 91 -9.57 3.81 -10.41
C GLY A 91 -9.27 3.65 -8.92
N ILE A 92 -8.00 3.54 -8.57
CA ILE A 92 -7.55 3.46 -7.18
C ILE A 92 -7.92 4.75 -6.43
N GLU A 93 -7.62 5.91 -7.01
CA GLU A 93 -7.96 7.19 -6.39
C GLU A 93 -9.47 7.34 -6.19
N ALA A 94 -10.26 6.94 -7.18
CA ALA A 94 -11.71 6.99 -7.07
C ALA A 94 -12.22 6.10 -5.94
N ALA A 95 -11.72 4.89 -5.81
CA ALA A 95 -12.12 3.97 -4.76
C ALA A 95 -11.75 4.50 -3.37
N LEU A 96 -10.54 5.04 -3.23
CA LEU A 96 -10.11 5.64 -1.96
C LEU A 96 -10.91 6.88 -1.61
N ALA A 97 -11.27 7.69 -2.60
CA ALA A 97 -12.13 8.87 -2.40
C ALA A 97 -13.53 8.47 -1.94
N ASP A 98 -14.01 7.29 -2.36
CA ASP A 98 -15.31 6.75 -1.94
C ASP A 98 -15.24 6.09 -0.55
N SER A 99 -14.13 6.24 0.15
CA SER A 99 -13.93 5.70 1.51
C SER A 99 -13.98 4.18 1.58
N GLU A 100 -13.63 3.50 0.50
CA GLU A 100 -13.47 2.05 0.54
C GLU A 100 -12.29 1.67 1.43
N THR A 101 -12.47 0.66 2.27
CA THR A 101 -11.43 0.22 3.22
C THR A 101 -10.59 -0.93 2.68
N LEU A 102 -11.09 -1.67 1.71
CA LEU A 102 -10.31 -2.68 0.99
C LEU A 102 -10.44 -2.42 -0.51
N VAL A 103 -9.36 -1.99 -1.12
CA VAL A 103 -9.29 -1.75 -2.57
C VAL A 103 -8.44 -2.85 -3.18
N GLU A 104 -9.10 -3.81 -3.83
CA GLU A 104 -8.42 -4.91 -4.50
C GLU A 104 -8.13 -4.49 -5.94
N VAL A 105 -6.85 -4.51 -6.30
CA VAL A 105 -6.37 -4.06 -7.62
C VAL A 105 -5.92 -5.25 -8.44
N ARG A 106 -6.53 -5.47 -9.58
CA ARG A 106 -6.23 -6.58 -10.50
C ARG A 106 -5.69 -6.10 -11.83
#